data_bbcee23fcdafc3368ffc9bc426348e87
#
_entry.id   bbcee23fcdafc3368ffc9bc426348e87
#
_cell.length_a   1.000
_cell.length_b   1.000
_cell.length_c   1.000
_cell.angle_alpha   90.00
_cell.angle_beta   90.00
_cell.angle_gamma   90.00
#
_symmetry.space_group_name_H-M   'P 1'
#
loop_
_entity.id
_entity.type
_entity.pdbx_description
1 polymer ?
#
loop_
_entity_poly.entity_id
_entity_poly.type
_entity_poly.pdbx_seq_one_letter_code
_entity_poly.pdbx_strand_id
1 'polypeptide(L)'
;NDILCPIDSHWPIEKYKAIDEAYQTKDKDALADARNDLASAFRAKAKKVSEKYIMPPKTTDFAIVYAPTEGLYAELASYRDPKTKELLMEELRTKYKITVSGPNTLCAILQAYHLGFQTLKVQKHATQIHDDLKNITTRFVKHFDGILVLRKKLEEAMKVTDDFGRDARSITRTLENIKNSSNSDDDDDPDSP
;
A
#
# COMPACT_ATOMS: atom_id res chain seq x y z
N ASN A 1 8.65 -0.30 6.81
CA ASN A 1 9.72 -1.24 7.17
C ASN A 1 9.60 -2.46 6.28
N ASP A 2 10.68 -2.78 5.57
CA ASP A 2 10.74 -3.96 4.71
C ASP A 2 10.95 -5.19 5.61
N ILE A 3 10.16 -6.24 5.37
CA ILE A 3 10.28 -7.52 6.05
C ILE A 3 11.05 -8.45 5.11
N LEU A 4 12.15 -9.05 5.60
CA LEU A 4 12.98 -9.95 4.84
C LEU A 4 12.47 -11.39 4.97
N CYS A 5 12.43 -12.15 3.85
CA CYS A 5 12.20 -13.58 3.87
C CYS A 5 13.55 -14.30 3.68
N PRO A 6 14.09 -14.97 4.71
CA PRO A 6 15.38 -15.66 4.58
C PRO A 6 15.27 -16.87 3.66
N ILE A 7 16.21 -16.97 2.72
CA ILE A 7 16.36 -18.13 1.84
C ILE A 7 17.81 -18.59 1.92
N ASP A 8 18.02 -19.86 2.28
CA ASP A 8 19.35 -20.45 2.38
C ASP A 8 19.43 -21.73 1.54
N SER A 9 20.55 -21.97 0.88
CA SER A 9 20.73 -23.16 0.05
C SER A 9 21.46 -24.26 0.81
N HIS A 10 21.04 -25.50 0.59
CA HIS A 10 21.72 -26.66 1.18
C HIS A 10 21.89 -27.78 0.18
N TRP A 11 23.16 -28.11 -0.10
CA TRP A 11 23.56 -29.16 -1.02
C TRP A 11 24.48 -30.18 -0.33
N PRO A 12 23.96 -31.16 0.41
CA PRO A 12 24.75 -32.23 1.01
C PRO A 12 25.08 -33.31 -0.04
N ILE A 13 25.93 -32.94 -0.99
CA ILE A 13 26.22 -33.74 -2.22
C ILE A 13 26.64 -35.18 -1.92
N GLU A 14 27.50 -35.38 -0.93
CA GLU A 14 28.00 -36.72 -0.59
C GLU A 14 26.84 -37.61 -0.08
N LYS A 15 25.96 -37.10 0.72
CA LYS A 15 24.80 -37.82 1.24
C LYS A 15 23.78 -38.15 0.14
N TYR A 16 23.63 -37.23 -0.83
CA TYR A 16 22.75 -37.46 -1.97
C TYR A 16 23.33 -38.49 -2.94
N LYS A 17 24.65 -38.48 -3.20
CA LYS A 17 25.33 -39.50 -4.00
C LYS A 17 25.21 -40.90 -3.39
N ALA A 18 25.32 -41.02 -2.06
CA ALA A 18 25.14 -42.30 -1.38
C ALA A 18 23.74 -42.92 -1.64
N ILE A 19 22.70 -42.10 -1.82
CA ILE A 19 21.37 -42.56 -2.23
C ILE A 19 21.42 -43.15 -3.66
N ASP A 20 22.04 -42.41 -4.61
CA ASP A 20 22.18 -42.88 -5.99
C ASP A 20 22.95 -44.19 -6.08
N GLU A 21 24.05 -44.36 -5.33
CA GLU A 21 24.84 -45.56 -5.23
C GLU A 21 24.02 -46.73 -4.68
N ALA A 22 23.26 -46.51 -3.60
CA ALA A 22 22.39 -47.51 -3.02
C ALA A 22 21.26 -47.94 -3.98
N TYR A 23 20.75 -47.06 -4.79
CA TYR A 23 19.79 -47.38 -5.86
C TYR A 23 20.43 -48.28 -6.95
N GLN A 24 21.65 -47.97 -7.37
CA GLN A 24 22.36 -48.73 -8.40
C GLN A 24 22.68 -50.17 -7.92
N THR A 25 23.09 -50.31 -6.67
CA THR A 25 23.41 -51.62 -6.06
C THR A 25 22.16 -52.37 -5.63
N LYS A 26 20.96 -51.75 -5.65
CA LYS A 26 19.69 -52.31 -5.16
C LYS A 26 19.73 -52.76 -3.69
N ASP A 27 20.65 -52.18 -2.92
CA ASP A 27 20.79 -52.44 -1.49
C ASP A 27 19.76 -51.61 -0.71
N LYS A 28 18.74 -52.29 -0.19
CA LYS A 28 17.62 -51.61 0.54
C LYS A 28 18.06 -51.08 1.89
N ASP A 29 18.99 -51.74 2.55
CA ASP A 29 19.44 -51.31 3.88
C ASP A 29 20.35 -50.09 3.75
N ALA A 30 21.30 -50.15 2.81
CA ALA A 30 22.15 -48.99 2.46
C ALA A 30 21.30 -47.77 2.01
N LEU A 31 20.21 -47.99 1.26
CA LEU A 31 19.31 -46.93 0.84
C LEU A 31 18.58 -46.29 2.03
N ALA A 32 18.11 -47.12 2.97
CA ALA A 32 17.45 -46.63 4.17
C ALA A 32 18.38 -45.78 5.03
N ASP A 33 19.62 -46.23 5.21
CA ASP A 33 20.65 -45.54 5.97
C ASP A 33 21.04 -44.19 5.30
N ALA A 34 21.28 -44.22 3.98
CA ALA A 34 21.60 -43.00 3.22
C ALA A 34 20.47 -41.93 3.29
N ARG A 35 19.22 -42.36 3.23
CA ARG A 35 18.04 -41.47 3.42
C ARG A 35 17.95 -40.90 4.83
N ASN A 36 18.21 -41.72 5.86
CA ASN A 36 18.26 -41.26 7.25
C ASN A 36 19.36 -40.20 7.46
N ASP A 37 20.52 -40.43 6.86
CA ASP A 37 21.66 -39.52 6.91
C ASP A 37 21.35 -38.17 6.22
N LEU A 38 20.72 -38.23 5.05
CA LEU A 38 20.28 -37.05 4.33
C LEU A 38 19.27 -36.27 5.17
N ALA A 39 18.26 -36.94 5.73
CA ALA A 39 17.24 -36.30 6.58
C ALA A 39 17.87 -35.64 7.83
N SER A 40 18.87 -36.30 8.44
CA SER A 40 19.59 -35.75 9.59
C SER A 40 20.38 -34.49 9.23
N ALA A 41 21.00 -34.45 8.04
CA ALA A 41 21.69 -33.26 7.55
C ALA A 41 20.70 -32.07 7.36
N PHE A 42 19.51 -32.32 6.81
CA PHE A 42 18.48 -31.28 6.66
C PHE A 42 17.89 -30.82 7.99
N ARG A 43 17.70 -31.71 8.98
CA ARG A 43 17.33 -31.32 10.35
C ARG A 43 18.36 -30.40 10.98
N ALA A 44 19.64 -30.75 10.89
CA ALA A 44 20.74 -29.92 11.41
C ALA A 44 20.81 -28.55 10.71
N LYS A 45 20.63 -28.52 9.39
CA LYS A 45 20.60 -27.28 8.62
C LYS A 45 19.40 -26.43 9.01
N ALA A 46 18.20 -27.01 9.07
CA ALA A 46 16.97 -26.32 9.44
C ALA A 46 17.07 -25.67 10.83
N LYS A 47 17.62 -26.38 11.81
CA LYS A 47 17.89 -25.84 13.14
C LYS A 47 18.79 -24.60 13.07
N LYS A 48 19.92 -24.67 12.35
CA LYS A 48 20.85 -23.54 12.19
C LYS A 48 20.21 -22.35 11.51
N VAL A 49 19.42 -22.57 10.45
CA VAL A 49 18.74 -21.51 9.71
C VAL A 49 17.67 -20.85 10.58
N SER A 50 16.90 -21.65 11.30
CA SER A 50 15.88 -21.15 12.23
C SER A 50 16.48 -20.26 13.31
N GLU A 51 17.52 -20.72 14.00
CA GLU A 51 18.17 -19.99 15.09
C GLU A 51 18.89 -18.71 14.63
N LYS A 52 19.45 -18.73 13.39
CA LYS A 52 20.29 -17.63 12.90
C LYS A 52 19.53 -16.56 12.14
N TYR A 53 18.51 -16.95 11.36
CA TYR A 53 17.92 -16.05 10.37
C TYR A 53 16.47 -15.69 10.62
N ILE A 54 15.73 -16.44 11.46
CA ILE A 54 14.34 -16.10 11.78
C ILE A 54 14.31 -15.13 12.98
N MET A 55 14.11 -13.84 12.71
CA MET A 55 14.15 -12.76 13.70
C MET A 55 12.99 -11.78 13.50
N PRO A 56 11.72 -12.19 13.74
CA PRO A 56 10.59 -11.27 13.64
C PRO A 56 10.74 -10.09 14.62
N PRO A 57 10.32 -8.88 14.28
CA PRO A 57 9.61 -8.46 13.05
C PRO A 57 10.51 -8.06 11.87
N LYS A 58 11.83 -8.22 11.98
CA LYS A 58 12.78 -7.89 10.89
C LYS A 58 12.69 -8.88 9.74
N THR A 59 12.37 -10.13 10.05
CA THR A 59 12.15 -11.18 9.06
C THR A 59 10.74 -11.73 9.17
N THR A 60 10.35 -12.55 8.19
CA THR A 60 9.23 -13.48 8.32
C THR A 60 9.45 -14.42 9.51
N ASP A 61 8.38 -15.00 10.04
CA ASP A 61 8.40 -16.02 11.09
C ASP A 61 8.74 -17.43 10.56
N PHE A 62 9.17 -17.53 9.32
CA PHE A 62 9.63 -18.72 8.65
C PHE A 62 10.81 -18.40 7.72
N ALA A 63 11.55 -19.44 7.28
CA ALA A 63 12.58 -19.32 6.27
C ALA A 63 12.48 -20.47 5.24
N ILE A 64 13.11 -20.29 4.09
CA ILE A 64 13.14 -21.28 3.02
C ILE A 64 14.53 -21.90 2.98
N VAL A 65 14.61 -23.23 2.95
CA VAL A 65 15.83 -23.98 2.61
C VAL A 65 15.68 -24.53 1.21
N TYR A 66 16.52 -24.03 0.32
CA TYR A 66 16.53 -24.39 -1.09
C TYR A 66 17.34 -25.66 -1.35
N ALA A 67 16.70 -26.66 -1.92
CA ALA A 67 17.32 -27.88 -2.46
C ALA A 67 17.62 -27.64 -3.95
N PRO A 68 18.91 -27.63 -4.39
CA PRO A 68 19.31 -27.19 -5.73
C PRO A 68 18.85 -28.07 -6.89
N THR A 69 18.35 -29.29 -6.62
CA THR A 69 17.81 -30.18 -7.65
C THR A 69 16.43 -30.70 -7.26
N GLU A 70 15.59 -30.97 -8.27
CA GLU A 70 14.26 -31.59 -8.06
C GLU A 70 14.40 -33.03 -7.49
N GLY A 71 15.45 -33.77 -7.86
CA GLY A 71 15.70 -35.09 -7.31
C GLY A 71 15.94 -35.06 -5.81
N LEU A 72 16.79 -34.14 -5.33
CA LEU A 72 17.01 -33.93 -3.90
C LEU A 72 15.70 -33.53 -3.20
N TYR A 73 14.97 -32.61 -3.79
CA TYR A 73 13.66 -32.19 -3.24
C TYR A 73 12.68 -33.36 -3.13
N ALA A 74 12.60 -34.21 -4.17
CA ALA A 74 11.71 -35.37 -4.20
C ALA A 74 12.06 -36.43 -3.13
N GLU A 75 13.36 -36.69 -2.92
CA GLU A 75 13.82 -37.57 -1.84
C GLU A 75 13.40 -37.01 -0.45
N LEU A 76 13.58 -35.72 -0.21
CA LEU A 76 13.19 -35.11 1.05
C LEU A 76 11.66 -35.11 1.24
N ALA A 77 10.91 -34.86 0.17
CA ALA A 77 9.44 -34.80 0.22
C ALA A 77 8.82 -36.17 0.47
N SER A 78 9.46 -37.23 -0.01
CA SER A 78 8.99 -38.61 0.17
C SER A 78 9.47 -39.25 1.48
N TYR A 79 10.48 -38.68 2.13
CA TYR A 79 11.07 -39.28 3.33
C TYR A 79 10.12 -39.24 4.52
N ARG A 80 9.91 -40.40 5.13
CA ARG A 80 9.22 -40.57 6.39
C ARG A 80 10.19 -41.11 7.44
N ASP A 81 10.16 -40.53 8.62
CA ASP A 81 10.95 -41.01 9.74
C ASP A 81 10.56 -42.46 10.10
N PRO A 82 11.52 -43.37 10.19
CA PRO A 82 11.23 -44.79 10.47
C PRO A 82 10.53 -45.03 11.80
N LYS A 83 10.76 -44.15 12.79
CA LYS A 83 10.22 -44.29 14.17
C LYS A 83 8.87 -43.60 14.31
N THR A 84 8.77 -42.31 13.93
CA THR A 84 7.57 -41.49 14.13
C THR A 84 6.56 -41.61 13.00
N LYS A 85 7.00 -42.09 11.81
CA LYS A 85 6.22 -42.12 10.55
C LYS A 85 5.84 -40.74 10.03
N GLU A 86 6.35 -39.68 10.65
CA GLU A 86 6.12 -38.30 10.24
C GLU A 86 6.91 -37.97 8.96
N LEU A 87 6.34 -37.11 8.10
CA LEU A 87 7.05 -36.60 6.94
C LEU A 87 8.11 -35.59 7.38
N LEU A 88 9.33 -35.70 6.85
CA LEU A 88 10.41 -34.76 7.14
C LEU A 88 10.02 -33.31 6.89
N MET A 89 9.37 -33.04 5.76
CA MET A 89 8.91 -31.70 5.39
C MET A 89 7.99 -31.09 6.44
N GLU A 90 7.13 -31.90 7.04
CA GLU A 90 6.18 -31.47 8.06
C GLU A 90 6.88 -31.21 9.40
N GLU A 91 7.81 -32.10 9.79
CA GLU A 91 8.67 -31.89 10.95
C GLU A 91 9.47 -30.58 10.83
N LEU A 92 10.11 -30.33 9.69
CA LEU A 92 10.92 -29.13 9.48
C LEU A 92 10.07 -27.84 9.55
N ARG A 93 8.86 -27.89 9.01
CA ARG A 93 7.94 -26.77 9.02
C ARG A 93 7.39 -26.46 10.42
N THR A 94 6.96 -27.48 11.15
CA THR A 94 6.32 -27.31 12.46
C THR A 94 7.34 -26.95 13.54
N LYS A 95 8.46 -27.68 13.58
CA LYS A 95 9.46 -27.55 14.63
C LYS A 95 10.43 -26.39 14.42
N TYR A 96 10.88 -26.17 13.18
CA TYR A 96 11.91 -25.18 12.87
C TYR A 96 11.41 -24.00 12.06
N LYS A 97 10.14 -23.99 11.65
CA LYS A 97 9.56 -22.95 10.77
C LYS A 97 10.29 -22.88 9.42
N ILE A 98 10.78 -24.02 8.93
CA ILE A 98 11.51 -24.12 7.67
C ILE A 98 10.64 -24.78 6.61
N THR A 99 10.51 -24.11 5.48
CA THR A 99 9.93 -24.67 4.26
C THR A 99 11.05 -25.09 3.32
N VAL A 100 11.10 -26.35 2.94
CA VAL A 100 12.05 -26.80 1.90
C VAL A 100 11.43 -26.60 0.53
N SER A 101 12.21 -26.10 -0.42
CA SER A 101 11.77 -25.91 -1.80
C SER A 101 12.78 -26.44 -2.80
N GLY A 102 12.32 -27.06 -3.88
CA GLY A 102 13.09 -27.35 -5.08
C GLY A 102 13.11 -26.16 -6.04
N PRO A 103 13.80 -26.26 -7.19
CA PRO A 103 13.91 -25.18 -8.17
C PRO A 103 12.55 -24.66 -8.66
N ASN A 104 11.66 -25.55 -9.10
CA ASN A 104 10.33 -25.14 -9.60
C ASN A 104 9.43 -24.61 -8.49
N THR A 105 9.48 -25.22 -7.30
CA THR A 105 8.70 -24.78 -6.14
C THR A 105 9.15 -23.39 -5.68
N LEU A 106 10.45 -23.11 -5.65
CA LEU A 106 10.98 -21.80 -5.28
C LEU A 106 10.53 -20.73 -6.28
N CYS A 107 10.64 -21.02 -7.59
CA CYS A 107 10.13 -20.10 -8.62
C CYS A 107 8.65 -19.77 -8.42
N ALA A 108 7.81 -20.79 -8.18
CA ALA A 108 6.38 -20.58 -7.94
C ALA A 108 6.11 -19.73 -6.68
N ILE A 109 6.83 -19.97 -5.59
CA ILE A 109 6.73 -19.18 -4.35
C ILE A 109 7.11 -17.73 -4.61
N LEU A 110 8.24 -17.50 -5.30
CA LEU A 110 8.72 -16.14 -5.60
C LEU A 110 7.75 -15.38 -6.52
N GLN A 111 7.17 -16.07 -7.52
CA GLN A 111 6.14 -15.48 -8.39
C GLN A 111 4.87 -15.12 -7.61
N ALA A 112 4.41 -16.00 -6.72
CA ALA A 112 3.26 -15.73 -5.86
C ALA A 112 3.50 -14.53 -4.95
N TYR A 113 4.67 -14.41 -4.35
CA TYR A 113 5.04 -13.24 -3.54
C TYR A 113 5.11 -11.96 -4.38
N HIS A 114 5.73 -12.02 -5.57
CA HIS A 114 5.79 -10.88 -6.47
C HIS A 114 4.38 -10.36 -6.82
N LEU A 115 3.47 -11.25 -7.19
CA LEU A 115 2.07 -10.91 -7.48
C LEU A 115 1.36 -10.33 -6.23
N GLY A 116 1.56 -10.95 -5.07
CA GLY A 116 1.00 -10.49 -3.80
C GLY A 116 1.46 -9.07 -3.45
N PHE A 117 2.75 -8.78 -3.59
CA PHE A 117 3.30 -7.44 -3.34
C PHE A 117 2.80 -6.40 -4.35
N GLN A 118 2.64 -6.78 -5.63
CA GLN A 118 2.02 -5.88 -6.62
C GLN A 118 0.58 -5.54 -6.22
N THR A 119 -0.21 -6.53 -5.81
CA THR A 119 -1.59 -6.32 -5.37
C THR A 119 -1.68 -5.40 -4.14
N LEU A 120 -0.83 -5.61 -3.13
CA LEU A 120 -0.76 -4.74 -1.96
C LEU A 120 -0.36 -3.29 -2.32
N LYS A 121 0.55 -3.13 -3.28
CA LYS A 121 0.96 -1.81 -3.78
C LYS A 121 -0.20 -1.08 -4.45
N VAL A 122 -0.97 -1.78 -5.29
CA VAL A 122 -2.18 -1.24 -5.94
C VAL A 122 -3.24 -0.86 -4.91
N GLN A 123 -3.50 -1.71 -3.92
CA GLN A 123 -4.46 -1.41 -2.84
C GLN A 123 -4.05 -0.16 -2.05
N LYS A 124 -2.78 -0.02 -1.69
CA LYS A 124 -2.27 1.15 -0.98
C LYS A 124 -2.47 2.44 -1.80
N HIS A 125 -2.18 2.40 -3.11
CA HIS A 125 -2.43 3.53 -3.99
C HIS A 125 -3.93 3.85 -4.13
N ALA A 126 -4.78 2.83 -4.24
CA ALA A 126 -6.23 3.03 -4.32
C ALA A 126 -6.79 3.72 -3.05
N THR A 127 -6.34 3.32 -1.87
CA THR A 127 -6.71 3.95 -0.60
C THR A 127 -6.26 5.42 -0.56
N GLN A 128 -5.02 5.69 -0.99
CA GLN A 128 -4.49 7.06 -1.04
C GLN A 128 -5.30 7.96 -2.00
N ILE A 129 -5.64 7.46 -3.20
CA ILE A 129 -6.49 8.17 -4.16
C ILE A 129 -7.87 8.44 -3.56
N HIS A 130 -8.45 7.48 -2.84
CA HIS A 130 -9.74 7.68 -2.17
C HIS A 130 -9.69 8.80 -1.13
N ASP A 131 -8.65 8.85 -0.30
CA ASP A 131 -8.46 9.89 0.70
C ASP A 131 -8.22 11.26 0.06
N ASP A 132 -7.44 11.31 -1.01
CA ASP A 132 -7.21 12.53 -1.79
C ASP A 132 -8.52 13.06 -2.42
N LEU A 133 -9.34 12.19 -3.01
CA LEU A 133 -10.66 12.55 -3.54
C LEU A 133 -11.59 13.09 -2.45
N LYS A 134 -11.60 12.48 -1.27
CA LYS A 134 -12.38 12.97 -0.12
C LYS A 134 -11.94 14.38 0.31
N ASN A 135 -10.63 14.61 0.36
CA ASN A 135 -10.05 15.92 0.68
C ASN A 135 -10.43 16.97 -0.37
N ILE A 136 -10.33 16.62 -1.65
CA ILE A 136 -10.73 17.49 -2.77
C ILE A 136 -12.21 17.84 -2.65
N THR A 137 -13.09 16.86 -2.47
CA THR A 137 -14.52 17.06 -2.31
C THR A 137 -14.83 18.03 -1.16
N THR A 138 -14.17 17.84 -0.02
CA THR A 138 -14.34 18.73 1.14
C THR A 138 -13.92 20.17 0.82
N ARG A 139 -12.82 20.36 0.08
CA ARG A 139 -12.36 21.68 -0.35
C ARG A 139 -13.32 22.32 -1.36
N PHE A 140 -13.87 21.54 -2.29
CA PHE A 140 -14.88 22.03 -3.24
C PHE A 140 -16.11 22.55 -2.53
N VAL A 141 -16.69 21.80 -1.59
CA VAL A 141 -17.85 22.25 -0.82
C VAL A 141 -17.58 23.59 -0.13
N LYS A 142 -16.46 23.72 0.59
CA LYS A 142 -16.05 24.99 1.23
C LYS A 142 -15.89 26.13 0.23
N HIS A 143 -15.38 25.84 -0.96
CA HIS A 143 -15.20 26.85 -2.01
C HIS A 143 -16.55 27.35 -2.55
N PHE A 144 -17.51 26.45 -2.76
CA PHE A 144 -18.88 26.82 -3.16
C PHE A 144 -19.59 27.65 -2.10
N ASP A 145 -19.45 27.31 -0.81
CA ASP A 145 -19.97 28.13 0.29
C ASP A 145 -19.38 29.55 0.27
N GLY A 146 -18.08 29.67 0.00
CA GLY A 146 -17.40 30.95 -0.17
C GLY A 146 -17.96 31.79 -1.33
N ILE A 147 -18.27 31.14 -2.46
CA ILE A 147 -18.89 31.80 -3.63
C ILE A 147 -20.27 32.32 -3.29
N LEU A 148 -21.08 31.56 -2.57
CA LEU A 148 -22.41 32.01 -2.13
C LEU A 148 -22.33 33.26 -1.21
N VAL A 149 -21.36 33.27 -0.29
CA VAL A 149 -21.10 34.43 0.57
C VAL A 149 -20.67 35.65 -0.24
N LEU A 150 -19.77 35.45 -1.23
CA LEU A 150 -19.33 36.53 -2.11
C LEU A 150 -20.50 37.13 -2.92
N ARG A 151 -21.33 36.26 -3.50
CA ARG A 151 -22.52 36.68 -4.22
C ARG A 151 -23.46 37.58 -3.35
N LYS A 152 -23.72 37.16 -2.12
CA LYS A 152 -24.53 37.93 -1.18
C LYS A 152 -23.93 39.33 -0.91
N LYS A 153 -22.63 39.42 -0.69
CA LYS A 153 -21.93 40.70 -0.49
C LYS A 153 -21.96 41.58 -1.71
N LEU A 154 -21.91 41.03 -2.91
CA LEU A 154 -22.06 41.79 -4.16
C LEU A 154 -23.48 42.33 -4.31
N GLU A 155 -24.49 41.52 -3.99
CA GLU A 155 -25.90 41.98 -4.01
C GLU A 155 -26.14 43.12 -2.99
N GLU A 156 -25.56 43.04 -1.80
CA GLU A 156 -25.59 44.10 -0.78
C GLU A 156 -24.90 45.39 -1.27
N ALA A 157 -23.70 45.25 -1.88
CA ALA A 157 -22.98 46.41 -2.44
C ALA A 157 -23.75 47.08 -3.59
N MET A 158 -24.40 46.30 -4.46
CA MET A 158 -25.24 46.84 -5.52
C MET A 158 -26.42 47.67 -4.96
N LYS A 159 -27.08 47.19 -3.91
CA LYS A 159 -28.16 47.97 -3.26
C LYS A 159 -27.67 49.31 -2.73
N VAL A 160 -26.53 49.33 -2.04
CA VAL A 160 -25.93 50.58 -1.55
C VAL A 160 -25.64 51.53 -2.70
N THR A 161 -25.12 51.05 -3.82
CA THR A 161 -24.85 51.86 -5.01
C THR A 161 -26.13 52.46 -5.61
N ASP A 162 -27.19 51.63 -5.67
CA ASP A 162 -28.53 52.12 -6.15
C ASP A 162 -29.13 53.18 -5.23
N ASP A 163 -28.96 53.03 -3.90
CA ASP A 163 -29.43 53.99 -2.92
C ASP A 163 -28.68 55.33 -3.08
N PHE A 164 -27.36 55.32 -3.22
CA PHE A 164 -26.57 56.52 -3.54
C PHE A 164 -27.02 57.20 -4.85
N GLY A 165 -27.32 56.38 -5.88
CA GLY A 165 -27.86 56.92 -7.14
C GLY A 165 -29.22 57.59 -6.98
N ARG A 166 -30.09 57.13 -6.05
CA ARG A 166 -31.38 57.79 -5.73
C ARG A 166 -31.17 59.10 -4.96
N ASP A 167 -30.29 59.07 -3.96
CA ASP A 167 -29.99 60.28 -3.16
C ASP A 167 -29.36 61.35 -4.02
N ALA A 168 -28.41 61.03 -4.89
CA ALA A 168 -27.80 61.97 -5.82
C ALA A 168 -28.87 62.65 -6.72
N ARG A 169 -29.82 61.88 -7.28
CA ARG A 169 -30.94 62.44 -8.08
C ARG A 169 -31.83 63.30 -7.26
N SER A 170 -32.11 62.95 -6.00
CA SER A 170 -32.90 63.79 -5.08
C SER A 170 -32.23 65.16 -4.79
N ILE A 171 -30.91 65.11 -4.50
CA ILE A 171 -30.13 66.33 -4.25
C ILE A 171 -30.09 67.23 -5.49
N THR A 172 -29.87 66.63 -6.70
CA THR A 172 -29.90 67.39 -7.97
C THR A 172 -31.23 68.10 -8.16
N ARG A 173 -32.35 67.40 -7.95
CA ARG A 173 -33.73 68.04 -8.02
C ARG A 173 -33.92 69.18 -7.02
N THR A 174 -33.46 69.03 -5.81
CA THR A 174 -33.56 70.06 -4.77
C THR A 174 -32.74 71.31 -5.15
N LEU A 175 -31.54 71.11 -5.68
CA LEU A 175 -30.66 72.17 -6.18
C LEU A 175 -31.31 72.94 -7.38
N GLU A 176 -31.90 72.19 -8.33
CA GLU A 176 -32.61 72.77 -9.46
C GLU A 176 -33.83 73.61 -9.00
N ASN A 177 -34.58 73.14 -8.00
CA ASN A 177 -35.74 73.91 -7.44
C ASN A 177 -35.24 75.16 -6.74
N ILE A 178 -34.20 75.16 -5.96
CA ILE A 178 -33.61 76.35 -5.33
C ILE A 178 -33.13 77.36 -6.37
N LYS A 179 -32.47 76.87 -7.43
CA LYS A 179 -32.04 77.76 -8.51
C LYS A 179 -33.20 78.43 -9.24
N ASN A 180 -34.29 77.72 -9.47
CA ASN A 180 -35.47 78.26 -10.13
C ASN A 180 -36.23 79.23 -9.21
N SER A 181 -36.23 79.03 -7.87
CA SER A 181 -36.83 79.97 -6.92
C SER A 181 -36.01 81.25 -6.80
N SER A 182 -34.69 81.21 -6.85
CA SER A 182 -33.82 82.40 -6.84
C SER A 182 -33.88 83.21 -8.12
N ASN A 183 -34.27 82.62 -9.25
CA ASN A 183 -34.48 83.38 -10.51
C ASN A 183 -35.88 84.01 -10.63
N SER A 184 -36.83 83.66 -9.78
CA SER A 184 -38.21 84.28 -9.76
C SER A 184 -38.29 85.45 -8.87
N ASP A 185 -37.30 85.73 -8.02
CA ASP A 185 -37.30 86.91 -7.13
C ASP A 185 -36.63 88.15 -7.72
N ASP A 186 -35.99 88.03 -8.90
CA ASP A 186 -35.29 89.15 -9.56
C ASP A 186 -36.12 89.90 -10.64
N ASP A 187 -37.39 89.45 -10.86
CA ASP A 187 -38.29 90.09 -11.89
C ASP A 187 -39.37 91.02 -11.36
N ASP A 188 -39.36 91.30 -10.07
CA ASP A 188 -40.30 92.27 -9.51
C ASP A 188 -39.57 93.56 -9.08
N ASP A 189 -39.19 94.37 -10.04
CA ASP A 189 -38.82 95.81 -9.81
C ASP A 189 -39.97 96.69 -10.24
N PRO A 190 -40.74 97.27 -9.29
CA PRO A 190 -41.79 98.20 -9.61
C PRO A 190 -41.30 99.63 -9.52
N ASP A 191 -40.46 100.08 -10.48
CA ASP A 191 -40.31 101.52 -10.69
C ASP A 191 -39.75 101.82 -12.11
N SER A 192 -40.67 102.23 -12.94
CA SER A 192 -40.37 103.17 -14.05
C SER A 192 -41.51 104.11 -14.32
N PRO A 193 -41.21 105.39 -14.44
CA PRO A 193 -42.15 106.51 -14.42
C PRO A 193 -43.02 106.64 -15.68
#